data_b28c370528aec78e4839387eddc4e2e2
#
_entry.id   b28c370528aec78e4839387eddc4e2e2
#
_cell.length_a   1.000
_cell.length_b   1.000
_cell.length_c   1.000
_cell.angle_alpha   90.00
_cell.angle_beta   90.00
_cell.angle_gamma   90.00
#
_symmetry.space_group_name_H-M   'P 1'
#
loop_
_entity.id
_entity.type
_entity.pdbx_description
1 polymer ?
#
loop_
_entity_poly.entity_id
_entity_poly.type
_entity_poly.pdbx_seq_one_letter_code
_entity_poly.pdbx_strand_id
1 'polypeptide(L)'
;PRSEWKDYASKAEIVEALDAKLAEYPGVQLTFSQPIQNMFDELLSGVRTQLAVKVYGEDLAVLRAKAEEIRAAVEGIPGLVDLSVEQSYGQPQVQVVPDRRICARYGVDVADVLETVEIGVGGKAVDQVYLGTRRFDIHVRYQEPYRSEPEAIGALMVPTRAGGSVPLSVVAGIRDLTGPVSVSRERNERRWAVTANVRGRDLGGV
;
A
#
# COMPACT_ATOMS: atom_id res chain seq x y z
N PRO A 1 25.81 13.06 19.86
CA PRO A 1 26.77 12.26 20.66
C PRO A 1 26.23 12.04 22.07
N ARG A 2 26.53 10.87 22.67
CA ARG A 2 26.06 10.53 24.02
C ARG A 2 26.52 11.54 25.10
N SER A 3 27.64 12.22 24.83
CA SER A 3 28.17 13.30 25.68
C SER A 3 27.30 14.55 25.73
N GLU A 4 26.35 14.71 24.82
CA GLU A 4 25.44 15.87 24.75
C GLU A 4 24.07 15.59 25.37
N TRP A 5 23.83 14.36 25.82
CA TRP A 5 22.58 14.00 26.48
C TRP A 5 22.52 14.60 27.87
N LYS A 6 21.56 15.49 28.15
CA LYS A 6 21.41 16.18 29.41
C LYS A 6 20.38 15.53 30.33
N ASP A 7 19.34 14.97 29.78
CA ASP A 7 18.14 14.53 30.49
C ASP A 7 18.00 13.00 30.57
N TYR A 8 18.83 12.25 29.81
CA TYR A 8 18.72 10.79 29.72
C TYR A 8 20.09 10.13 29.89
N ALA A 9 20.15 9.09 30.71
CA ALA A 9 21.38 8.34 30.95
C ALA A 9 21.58 7.21 29.92
N SER A 10 20.51 6.72 29.28
CA SER A 10 20.54 5.62 28.34
C SER A 10 19.66 5.85 27.12
N LYS A 11 19.95 5.12 26.05
CA LYS A 11 19.09 5.08 24.85
C LYS A 11 17.70 4.53 25.18
N ALA A 12 17.61 3.56 26.09
CA ALA A 12 16.34 2.98 26.51
C ALA A 12 15.42 4.03 27.13
N GLU A 13 15.93 4.89 27.98
CA GLU A 13 15.17 5.99 28.57
C GLU A 13 14.66 6.99 27.54
N ILE A 14 15.47 7.31 26.51
CA ILE A 14 15.03 8.18 25.40
C ILE A 14 13.88 7.53 24.64
N VAL A 15 13.99 6.24 24.33
CA VAL A 15 12.94 5.50 23.61
C VAL A 15 11.66 5.45 24.41
N GLU A 16 11.74 5.18 25.72
CA GLU A 16 10.59 5.14 26.62
C GLU A 16 9.89 6.51 26.72
N ALA A 17 10.66 7.58 26.87
CA ALA A 17 10.13 8.94 26.91
C ALA A 17 9.48 9.37 25.58
N LEU A 18 10.08 8.98 24.46
CA LEU A 18 9.50 9.24 23.13
C LEU A 18 8.24 8.43 22.89
N ASP A 19 8.23 7.15 23.27
CA ASP A 19 7.09 6.26 23.16
C ASP A 19 5.88 6.81 23.92
N ALA A 20 6.08 7.19 25.18
CA ALA A 20 5.05 7.81 26.01
C ALA A 20 4.51 9.12 25.41
N LYS A 21 5.39 9.97 24.87
CA LYS A 21 5.00 11.25 24.29
C LYS A 21 4.27 11.09 22.95
N LEU A 22 4.65 10.10 22.17
CA LEU A 22 4.08 9.86 20.84
C LEU A 22 2.82 8.99 20.88
N ALA A 23 2.59 8.25 21.98
CA ALA A 23 1.34 7.51 22.21
C ALA A 23 0.09 8.42 22.28
N GLU A 24 0.28 9.74 22.45
CA GLU A 24 -0.82 10.72 22.42
C GLU A 24 -1.39 10.95 21.01
N TYR A 25 -0.70 10.51 19.95
CA TYR A 25 -1.14 10.69 18.56
C TYR A 25 -1.93 9.45 18.08
N PRO A 26 -3.28 9.53 17.99
CA PRO A 26 -4.09 8.39 17.59
C PRO A 26 -3.87 8.04 16.10
N GLY A 27 -3.90 6.74 15.78
CA GLY A 27 -3.83 6.24 14.41
C GLY A 27 -2.41 6.16 13.83
N VAL A 28 -1.38 6.49 14.60
CA VAL A 28 0.03 6.35 14.19
C VAL A 28 0.65 5.17 14.93
N GLN A 29 1.13 4.19 14.18
CA GLN A 29 1.89 3.07 14.73
C GLN A 29 3.38 3.39 14.67
N LEU A 30 4.04 3.39 15.81
CA LEU A 30 5.44 3.78 15.94
C LEU A 30 6.29 2.57 16.30
N THR A 31 7.47 2.50 15.70
CA THR A 31 8.47 1.49 16.00
C THR A 31 9.84 2.16 16.09
N PHE A 32 10.55 1.89 17.17
CA PHE A 32 11.90 2.43 17.38
C PHE A 32 12.94 1.39 16.99
N SER A 33 13.78 1.74 16.02
CA SER A 33 14.81 0.84 15.50
C SER A 33 16.12 1.56 15.21
N GLN A 34 17.13 0.83 14.80
CA GLN A 34 18.40 1.37 14.31
C GLN A 34 18.64 0.93 12.87
N PRO A 35 19.24 1.79 12.00
CA PRO A 35 19.47 1.46 10.60
C PRO A 35 20.25 0.15 10.39
N ILE A 36 21.31 -0.08 11.19
CA ILE A 36 22.12 -1.29 11.12
C ILE A 36 21.31 -2.51 11.55
N GLN A 37 20.54 -2.41 12.63
CA GLN A 37 19.71 -3.49 13.12
C GLN A 37 18.63 -3.86 12.11
N ASN A 38 17.93 -2.87 11.53
CA ASN A 38 16.95 -3.12 10.48
C ASN A 38 17.54 -3.89 9.29
N MET A 39 18.78 -3.56 8.91
CA MET A 39 19.46 -4.25 7.81
C MET A 39 19.72 -5.73 8.16
N PHE A 40 20.15 -6.01 9.39
CA PHE A 40 20.37 -7.40 9.85
C PHE A 40 19.06 -8.17 9.96
N ASP A 41 18.03 -7.56 10.55
CA ASP A 41 16.71 -8.20 10.73
C ASP A 41 16.07 -8.49 9.36
N GLU A 42 16.17 -7.56 8.40
CA GLU A 42 15.65 -7.73 7.04
C GLU A 42 16.39 -8.84 6.27
N LEU A 43 17.71 -8.96 6.46
CA LEU A 43 18.53 -10.03 5.84
C LEU A 43 18.20 -11.43 6.41
N LEU A 44 17.91 -11.51 7.71
CA LEU A 44 17.66 -12.78 8.39
C LEU A 44 16.22 -13.26 8.24
N SER A 45 15.27 -12.36 8.41
CA SER A 45 13.84 -12.68 8.49
C SER A 45 13.02 -12.16 7.31
N GLY A 46 13.59 -11.28 6.48
CA GLY A 46 12.87 -10.58 5.39
C GLY A 46 11.88 -9.54 5.89
N VAL A 47 11.96 -9.15 7.18
CA VAL A 47 11.17 -8.10 7.82
C VAL A 47 12.08 -7.25 8.71
N ARG A 48 11.68 -6.00 9.02
CA ARG A 48 12.50 -5.05 9.79
C ARG A 48 12.22 -5.12 11.30
N THR A 49 11.99 -6.32 11.82
CA THR A 49 11.67 -6.58 13.24
C THR A 49 12.38 -7.82 13.70
N GLN A 50 12.60 -7.92 15.02
CA GLN A 50 13.31 -9.04 15.64
C GLN A 50 12.54 -10.36 15.54
N LEU A 51 11.21 -10.30 15.60
CA LEU A 51 10.33 -11.46 15.51
C LEU A 51 9.32 -11.28 14.38
N ALA A 52 9.10 -12.34 13.61
CA ALA A 52 8.06 -12.40 12.61
C ALA A 52 7.40 -13.78 12.58
N VAL A 53 6.08 -13.81 12.68
CA VAL A 53 5.26 -14.98 12.41
C VAL A 53 4.66 -14.82 11.03
N LYS A 54 5.02 -15.67 10.09
CA LYS A 54 4.57 -15.63 8.71
C LYS A 54 3.50 -16.67 8.46
N VAL A 55 2.38 -16.25 7.90
CA VAL A 55 1.26 -17.11 7.51
C VAL A 55 1.23 -17.19 5.99
N TYR A 56 1.14 -18.40 5.45
CA TYR A 56 1.14 -18.65 4.01
C TYR A 56 -0.21 -19.19 3.56
N GLY A 57 -0.63 -18.85 2.34
CA GLY A 57 -1.87 -19.34 1.75
C GLY A 57 -2.28 -18.58 0.49
N GLU A 58 -3.35 -19.01 -0.13
CA GLU A 58 -3.80 -18.46 -1.41
C GLU A 58 -4.77 -17.27 -1.24
N ASP A 59 -5.61 -17.28 -0.20
CA ASP A 59 -6.63 -16.26 0.03
C ASP A 59 -6.15 -15.17 1.00
N LEU A 60 -6.09 -13.94 0.53
CA LEU A 60 -5.61 -12.79 1.30
C LEU A 60 -6.53 -12.43 2.47
N ALA A 61 -7.85 -12.67 2.35
CA ALA A 61 -8.79 -12.38 3.42
C ALA A 61 -8.63 -13.38 4.57
N VAL A 62 -8.42 -14.65 4.23
CA VAL A 62 -8.12 -15.72 5.22
C VAL A 62 -6.77 -15.46 5.89
N LEU A 63 -5.74 -15.12 5.12
CA LEU A 63 -4.41 -14.78 5.66
C LEU A 63 -4.47 -13.62 6.65
N ARG A 64 -5.20 -12.57 6.32
CA ARG A 64 -5.41 -11.41 7.20
C ARG A 64 -6.12 -11.82 8.49
N ALA A 65 -7.23 -12.55 8.38
CA ALA A 65 -7.98 -13.00 9.55
C ALA A 65 -7.10 -13.85 10.48
N LYS A 66 -6.30 -14.77 9.92
CA LYS A 66 -5.36 -15.58 10.70
C LYS A 66 -4.22 -14.76 11.32
N ALA A 67 -3.72 -13.76 10.63
CA ALA A 67 -2.72 -12.86 11.20
C ALA A 67 -3.27 -12.06 12.39
N GLU A 68 -4.52 -11.59 12.32
CA GLU A 68 -5.19 -10.93 13.44
C GLU A 68 -5.46 -11.88 14.62
N GLU A 69 -5.84 -13.15 14.37
CA GLU A 69 -5.96 -14.16 15.41
C GLU A 69 -4.62 -14.39 16.12
N ILE A 70 -3.52 -14.51 15.37
CA ILE A 70 -2.18 -14.65 15.92
C ILE A 70 -1.80 -13.42 16.74
N ARG A 71 -2.03 -12.21 16.20
CA ARG A 71 -1.78 -10.96 16.93
C ARG A 71 -2.48 -10.96 18.30
N ALA A 72 -3.77 -11.28 18.30
CA ALA A 72 -4.55 -11.31 19.53
C ALA A 72 -4.05 -12.38 20.53
N ALA A 73 -3.60 -13.54 20.03
CA ALA A 73 -3.08 -14.61 20.88
C ALA A 73 -1.74 -14.27 21.56
N VAL A 74 -0.91 -13.44 20.91
CA VAL A 74 0.43 -13.07 21.43
C VAL A 74 0.47 -11.71 22.13
N GLU A 75 -0.60 -10.91 22.05
CA GLU A 75 -0.66 -9.55 22.60
C GLU A 75 -0.35 -9.47 24.10
N GLY A 76 -0.65 -10.51 24.87
CA GLY A 76 -0.41 -10.55 26.33
C GLY A 76 0.96 -11.10 26.75
N ILE A 77 1.86 -11.43 25.83
CA ILE A 77 3.16 -12.01 26.17
C ILE A 77 4.09 -10.94 26.71
N PRO A 78 4.58 -11.09 27.98
CA PRO A 78 5.47 -10.11 28.57
C PRO A 78 6.79 -9.98 27.77
N GLY A 79 7.22 -8.74 27.52
CA GLY A 79 8.43 -8.43 26.77
C GLY A 79 8.23 -8.35 25.25
N LEU A 80 7.07 -8.72 24.73
CA LEU A 80 6.70 -8.49 23.33
C LEU A 80 6.17 -7.06 23.18
N VAL A 81 6.81 -6.28 22.31
CA VAL A 81 6.47 -4.88 22.05
C VAL A 81 6.36 -4.62 20.54
N ASP A 82 5.80 -3.47 20.18
CA ASP A 82 5.64 -3.04 18.79
C ASP A 82 4.91 -4.10 17.91
N LEU A 83 3.95 -4.82 18.52
CA LEU A 83 3.19 -5.88 17.86
C LEU A 83 2.33 -5.30 16.74
N SER A 84 2.55 -5.77 15.52
CA SER A 84 1.93 -5.26 14.32
C SER A 84 1.59 -6.37 13.33
N VAL A 85 0.45 -6.21 12.66
CA VAL A 85 0.10 -7.01 11.49
C VAL A 85 0.49 -6.21 10.24
N GLU A 86 1.09 -6.88 9.24
CA GLU A 86 1.47 -6.27 7.97
C GLU A 86 0.26 -5.54 7.34
N GLN A 87 0.37 -4.22 7.17
CA GLN A 87 -0.71 -3.40 6.62
C GLN A 87 -0.63 -3.39 5.09
N SER A 88 -1.09 -4.47 4.48
CA SER A 88 -1.12 -4.61 3.02
C SER A 88 -2.52 -4.48 2.42
N TYR A 89 -3.53 -4.05 3.22
CA TYR A 89 -4.93 -4.01 2.80
C TYR A 89 -5.60 -2.72 3.29
N GLY A 90 -6.62 -2.27 2.56
CA GLY A 90 -7.44 -1.12 2.97
C GLY A 90 -7.27 0.11 2.11
N GLN A 91 -6.54 0.03 0.99
CA GLN A 91 -6.45 1.16 0.07
C GLN A 91 -7.72 1.25 -0.79
N PRO A 92 -8.42 2.41 -0.79
CA PRO A 92 -9.52 2.65 -1.74
C PRO A 92 -8.99 2.57 -3.17
N GLN A 93 -9.70 1.84 -4.03
CA GLN A 93 -9.35 1.64 -5.43
C GLN A 93 -10.60 1.75 -6.27
N VAL A 94 -10.51 2.47 -7.38
CA VAL A 94 -11.56 2.47 -8.40
C VAL A 94 -11.18 1.44 -9.46
N GLN A 95 -12.00 0.41 -9.62
CA GLN A 95 -11.82 -0.62 -10.64
C GLN A 95 -12.73 -0.34 -11.83
N VAL A 96 -12.13 -0.25 -13.02
CA VAL A 96 -12.86 -0.13 -14.27
C VAL A 96 -12.76 -1.45 -15.03
N VAL A 97 -13.90 -2.10 -15.25
CA VAL A 97 -13.97 -3.42 -15.92
C VAL A 97 -14.75 -3.28 -17.22
N PRO A 98 -14.08 -3.28 -18.39
CA PRO A 98 -14.76 -3.21 -19.69
C PRO A 98 -15.66 -4.42 -19.94
N ASP A 99 -16.91 -4.20 -20.37
CA ASP A 99 -17.77 -5.26 -20.86
C ASP A 99 -17.51 -5.49 -22.34
N ARG A 100 -16.85 -6.59 -22.67
CA ARG A 100 -16.46 -6.93 -24.04
C ARG A 100 -17.63 -7.03 -25.02
N ARG A 101 -18.81 -7.47 -24.56
CA ARG A 101 -20.01 -7.60 -25.40
C ARG A 101 -20.59 -6.22 -25.71
N ILE A 102 -20.65 -5.37 -24.70
CA ILE A 102 -21.16 -4.01 -24.86
C ILE A 102 -20.17 -3.20 -25.71
N CYS A 103 -18.87 -3.30 -25.45
CA CYS A 103 -17.83 -2.66 -26.27
C CYS A 103 -17.98 -3.05 -27.77
N ALA A 104 -18.14 -4.34 -28.09
CA ALA A 104 -18.35 -4.80 -29.46
C ALA A 104 -19.63 -4.22 -30.08
N ARG A 105 -20.72 -4.12 -29.30
CA ARG A 105 -22.00 -3.56 -29.78
C ARG A 105 -21.90 -2.08 -30.14
N TYR A 106 -21.10 -1.30 -29.40
CA TYR A 106 -20.89 0.12 -29.67
C TYR A 106 -19.68 0.39 -30.57
N GLY A 107 -19.01 -0.63 -31.05
CA GLY A 107 -17.81 -0.48 -31.89
C GLY A 107 -16.65 0.18 -31.17
N VAL A 108 -16.49 -0.13 -29.87
CA VAL A 108 -15.41 0.37 -29.00
C VAL A 108 -14.40 -0.76 -28.79
N ASP A 109 -13.12 -0.44 -28.90
CA ASP A 109 -12.06 -1.37 -28.53
C ASP A 109 -11.81 -1.32 -27.00
N VAL A 110 -11.55 -2.49 -26.40
CA VAL A 110 -11.18 -2.54 -24.97
C VAL A 110 -9.90 -1.75 -24.70
N ALA A 111 -8.98 -1.69 -25.66
CA ALA A 111 -7.78 -0.89 -25.58
C ALA A 111 -8.09 0.60 -25.42
N ASP A 112 -9.07 1.12 -26.20
CA ASP A 112 -9.49 2.53 -26.15
C ASP A 112 -10.15 2.86 -24.80
N VAL A 113 -10.89 1.90 -24.21
CA VAL A 113 -11.45 2.05 -22.86
C VAL A 113 -10.32 2.20 -21.84
N LEU A 114 -9.33 1.33 -21.87
CA LEU A 114 -8.20 1.36 -20.93
C LEU A 114 -7.33 2.60 -21.13
N GLU A 115 -7.07 2.99 -22.38
CA GLU A 115 -6.31 4.21 -22.70
C GLU A 115 -7.06 5.47 -22.24
N THR A 116 -8.38 5.53 -22.39
CA THR A 116 -9.21 6.65 -21.89
C THR A 116 -9.07 6.78 -20.37
N VAL A 117 -9.08 5.68 -19.62
CA VAL A 117 -8.88 5.68 -18.17
C VAL A 117 -7.45 6.06 -17.81
N GLU A 118 -6.45 5.51 -18.50
CA GLU A 118 -5.03 5.82 -18.28
C GLU A 118 -4.77 7.33 -18.44
N ILE A 119 -5.17 7.88 -19.58
CA ILE A 119 -4.98 9.32 -19.86
C ILE A 119 -5.84 10.17 -18.94
N GLY A 120 -7.12 9.83 -18.80
CA GLY A 120 -8.07 10.65 -18.06
C GLY A 120 -7.78 10.75 -16.58
N VAL A 121 -7.49 9.61 -15.93
CA VAL A 121 -7.32 9.51 -14.48
C VAL A 121 -5.85 9.60 -14.09
N GLY A 122 -5.01 8.73 -14.66
CA GLY A 122 -3.58 8.63 -14.33
C GLY A 122 -2.74 9.74 -14.94
N GLY A 123 -3.06 10.10 -16.17
CA GLY A 123 -2.24 10.94 -17.03
C GLY A 123 -1.22 10.13 -17.82
N LYS A 124 -0.98 10.56 -19.04
CA LYS A 124 -0.03 9.93 -19.96
C LYS A 124 1.00 10.93 -20.43
N ALA A 125 2.27 10.56 -20.41
CA ALA A 125 3.32 11.32 -21.07
C ALA A 125 3.14 11.19 -22.59
N VAL A 126 2.89 12.31 -23.25
CA VAL A 126 2.62 12.36 -24.69
C VAL A 126 3.83 12.83 -25.48
N ASP A 127 4.73 13.60 -24.88
CA ASP A 127 5.95 14.11 -25.49
C ASP A 127 6.96 14.53 -24.44
N GLN A 128 8.16 14.98 -24.87
CA GLN A 128 9.23 15.47 -24.00
C GLN A 128 9.78 16.81 -24.49
N VAL A 129 10.02 17.71 -23.55
CA VAL A 129 10.72 18.97 -23.81
C VAL A 129 12.17 18.86 -23.33
N TYR A 130 13.09 19.24 -24.17
CA TYR A 130 14.52 19.27 -23.89
C TYR A 130 14.97 20.71 -23.60
N LEU A 131 15.47 20.95 -22.39
CA LEU A 131 16.08 22.23 -21.99
C LEU A 131 17.57 21.98 -21.66
N GLY A 132 18.41 22.10 -22.67
CA GLY A 132 19.82 21.71 -22.56
C GLY A 132 19.95 20.20 -22.34
N THR A 133 20.53 19.79 -21.21
CA THR A 133 20.69 18.38 -20.84
C THR A 133 19.51 17.79 -20.05
N ARG A 134 18.52 18.61 -19.69
CA ARG A 134 17.36 18.18 -18.91
C ARG A 134 16.21 17.80 -19.83
N ARG A 135 15.52 16.72 -19.47
CA ARG A 135 14.28 16.25 -20.12
C ARG A 135 13.10 16.44 -19.18
N PHE A 136 11.98 16.92 -19.73
CA PHE A 136 10.73 17.08 -19.01
C PHE A 136 9.62 16.45 -19.84
N ASP A 137 8.87 15.54 -19.23
CA ASP A 137 7.74 14.92 -19.87
C ASP A 137 6.54 15.88 -19.93
N ILE A 138 5.85 15.92 -21.07
CA ILE A 138 4.57 16.61 -21.21
C ILE A 138 3.49 15.60 -20.84
N HIS A 139 2.85 15.79 -19.67
CA HIS A 139 1.76 14.95 -19.21
C HIS A 139 0.41 15.56 -19.53
N VAL A 140 -0.49 14.73 -20.10
CA VAL A 140 -1.89 15.11 -20.35
C VAL A 140 -2.78 14.27 -19.43
N ARG A 141 -3.67 14.94 -18.70
CA ARG A 141 -4.73 14.31 -17.89
C ARG A 141 -5.91 15.25 -17.71
N TYR A 142 -7.06 14.71 -17.33
CA TYR A 142 -8.19 15.54 -16.96
C TYR A 142 -7.95 16.30 -15.65
N GLN A 143 -8.61 17.44 -15.49
CA GLN A 143 -8.61 18.18 -14.24
C GLN A 143 -9.26 17.38 -13.13
N GLU A 144 -8.90 17.64 -11.88
CA GLU A 144 -9.31 16.87 -10.70
C GLU A 144 -10.81 16.64 -10.59
N PRO A 145 -11.72 17.62 -10.79
CA PRO A 145 -13.16 17.39 -10.71
C PRO A 145 -13.73 16.32 -11.64
N TYR A 146 -13.01 16.03 -12.74
CA TYR A 146 -13.44 15.06 -13.76
C TYR A 146 -12.84 13.66 -13.57
N ARG A 147 -12.06 13.42 -12.51
CA ARG A 147 -11.33 12.15 -12.29
C ARG A 147 -11.27 11.70 -10.84
N SER A 148 -11.83 12.46 -9.88
CA SER A 148 -11.77 12.15 -8.45
C SER A 148 -12.88 11.22 -7.98
N GLU A 149 -14.03 11.25 -8.65
CA GLU A 149 -15.20 10.47 -8.26
C GLU A 149 -15.55 9.42 -9.32
N PRO A 150 -16.08 8.24 -8.93
CA PRO A 150 -16.47 7.18 -9.87
C PRO A 150 -17.45 7.66 -10.95
N GLU A 151 -18.40 8.53 -10.58
CA GLU A 151 -19.38 9.11 -11.48
C GLU A 151 -18.73 10.00 -12.54
N ALA A 152 -17.77 10.82 -12.14
CA ALA A 152 -17.00 11.67 -13.04
C ALA A 152 -16.14 10.84 -13.99
N ILE A 153 -15.51 9.78 -13.49
CA ILE A 153 -14.76 8.81 -14.30
C ILE A 153 -15.70 8.13 -15.28
N GLY A 154 -16.92 7.75 -14.87
CA GLY A 154 -17.93 7.15 -15.71
C GLY A 154 -18.42 8.02 -16.87
N ALA A 155 -18.31 9.34 -16.72
CA ALA A 155 -18.68 10.32 -17.74
C ALA A 155 -17.58 10.56 -18.80
N LEU A 156 -16.38 10.01 -18.63
CA LEU A 156 -15.30 10.10 -19.62
C LEU A 156 -15.77 9.51 -20.96
N MET A 157 -15.45 10.20 -22.04
CA MET A 157 -15.91 9.80 -23.38
C MET A 157 -14.89 8.88 -24.04
N VAL A 158 -15.35 7.69 -24.43
CA VAL A 158 -14.55 6.68 -25.14
C VAL A 158 -14.87 6.75 -26.63
N PRO A 159 -13.87 6.85 -27.53
CA PRO A 159 -14.10 6.94 -28.96
C PRO A 159 -14.68 5.61 -29.52
N THR A 160 -15.51 5.72 -30.56
CA THR A 160 -16.03 4.57 -31.29
C THR A 160 -15.43 4.51 -32.69
N ARG A 161 -15.34 3.32 -33.28
CA ARG A 161 -14.83 3.12 -34.66
C ARG A 161 -15.64 3.88 -35.71
N ALA A 162 -16.90 4.19 -35.42
CA ALA A 162 -17.77 4.94 -36.35
C ALA A 162 -17.53 6.46 -36.31
N GLY A 163 -16.58 6.96 -35.51
CA GLY A 163 -16.24 8.39 -35.41
C GLY A 163 -17.06 9.16 -34.36
N GLY A 164 -17.84 8.48 -33.51
CA GLY A 164 -18.52 9.06 -32.38
C GLY A 164 -17.80 8.75 -31.07
N SER A 165 -18.46 9.02 -29.93
CA SER A 165 -17.99 8.63 -28.60
C SER A 165 -19.16 8.23 -27.71
N VAL A 166 -18.88 7.40 -26.71
CA VAL A 166 -19.86 6.94 -25.71
C VAL A 166 -19.27 7.12 -24.30
N PRO A 167 -20.10 7.40 -23.27
CA PRO A 167 -19.61 7.47 -21.91
C PRO A 167 -19.01 6.12 -21.46
N LEU A 168 -17.94 6.19 -20.67
CA LEU A 168 -17.25 5.02 -20.12
C LEU A 168 -18.21 4.10 -19.33
N SER A 169 -19.13 4.69 -18.56
CA SER A 169 -20.15 3.96 -17.80
C SER A 169 -21.09 3.09 -18.64
N VAL A 170 -21.20 3.34 -19.95
CA VAL A 170 -21.99 2.52 -20.88
C VAL A 170 -21.25 1.24 -21.24
N VAL A 171 -19.91 1.30 -21.37
CA VAL A 171 -19.09 0.20 -21.89
C VAL A 171 -18.24 -0.49 -20.83
N ALA A 172 -18.24 0.03 -19.58
CA ALA A 172 -17.48 -0.53 -18.47
C ALA A 172 -18.24 -0.43 -17.15
N GLY A 173 -18.09 -1.44 -16.30
CA GLY A 173 -18.50 -1.38 -14.90
C GLY A 173 -17.45 -0.63 -14.08
N ILE A 174 -17.86 0.36 -13.29
CA ILE A 174 -17.01 1.12 -12.38
C ILE A 174 -17.40 0.76 -10.96
N ARG A 175 -16.42 0.36 -10.15
CA ARG A 175 -16.66 -0.11 -8.78
C ARG A 175 -15.62 0.47 -7.84
N ASP A 176 -16.08 0.93 -6.69
CA ASP A 176 -15.21 1.20 -5.55
C ASP A 176 -14.90 -0.11 -4.84
N LEU A 177 -13.63 -0.36 -4.64
CA LEU A 177 -13.15 -1.54 -3.95
C LEU A 177 -12.15 -1.12 -2.88
N THR A 178 -12.11 -1.88 -1.81
CA THR A 178 -11.00 -1.83 -0.88
C THR A 178 -10.09 -3.00 -1.20
N GLY A 179 -8.92 -2.69 -1.72
CA GLY A 179 -7.98 -3.71 -2.22
C GLY A 179 -6.69 -3.80 -1.42
N PRO A 180 -5.85 -4.80 -1.71
CA PRO A 180 -4.51 -4.87 -1.18
C PRO A 180 -3.62 -3.79 -1.81
N VAL A 181 -2.82 -3.13 -0.97
CA VAL A 181 -1.78 -2.18 -1.41
C VAL A 181 -0.62 -2.93 -2.06
N SER A 182 -0.24 -4.05 -1.44
CA SER A 182 0.79 -4.96 -1.92
C SER A 182 0.43 -6.39 -1.57
N VAL A 183 0.99 -7.34 -2.32
CA VAL A 183 0.87 -8.76 -2.03
C VAL A 183 2.27 -9.33 -1.85
N SER A 184 2.66 -9.53 -0.59
CA SER A 184 3.94 -10.11 -0.25
C SER A 184 3.97 -11.59 -0.60
N ARG A 185 5.08 -12.04 -1.20
CA ARG A 185 5.32 -13.44 -1.54
C ARG A 185 6.68 -13.90 -1.04
N GLU A 186 6.73 -15.14 -0.63
CA GLU A 186 7.96 -15.83 -0.29
C GLU A 186 7.90 -17.25 -0.85
N ARG A 187 8.94 -17.69 -1.56
CA ARG A 187 8.98 -19.01 -2.25
C ARG A 187 7.78 -19.26 -3.17
N ASN A 188 7.32 -18.19 -3.84
CA ASN A 188 6.15 -18.17 -4.73
C ASN A 188 4.77 -18.31 -4.04
N GLU A 189 4.71 -18.45 -2.72
CA GLU A 189 3.47 -18.44 -1.94
C GLU A 189 3.15 -17.05 -1.43
N ARG A 190 1.88 -16.69 -1.36
CA ARG A 190 1.44 -15.43 -0.72
C ARG A 190 1.65 -15.57 0.78
N ARG A 191 2.15 -14.52 1.41
CA ARG A 191 2.34 -14.48 2.85
C ARG A 191 1.71 -13.25 3.49
N TRP A 192 1.43 -13.37 4.77
CA TRP A 192 1.09 -12.27 5.65
C TRP A 192 1.95 -12.38 6.91
N ALA A 193 2.46 -11.26 7.44
CA ALA A 193 3.35 -11.29 8.58
C ALA A 193 2.73 -10.58 9.79
N VAL A 194 2.88 -11.20 10.96
CA VAL A 194 2.73 -10.57 12.27
C VAL A 194 4.13 -10.32 12.79
N THR A 195 4.44 -9.08 13.09
CA THR A 195 5.80 -8.66 13.47
C THR A 195 5.79 -8.09 14.87
N ALA A 196 6.89 -8.26 15.59
CA ALA A 196 7.07 -7.71 16.93
C ALA A 196 8.57 -7.49 17.24
N ASN A 197 8.83 -6.67 18.25
CA ASN A 197 10.13 -6.54 18.86
C ASN A 197 10.11 -7.11 20.28
N VAL A 198 11.27 -7.43 20.81
CA VAL A 198 11.43 -7.91 22.18
C VAL A 198 12.18 -6.87 22.98
N ARG A 199 11.65 -6.51 24.16
CA ARG A 199 12.25 -5.52 25.06
C ARG A 199 12.26 -6.03 26.48
N GLY A 200 13.42 -5.83 27.19
CA GLY A 200 13.58 -6.23 28.59
C GLY A 200 13.67 -7.74 28.81
N ARG A 201 13.83 -8.55 27.75
CA ARG A 201 13.83 -10.00 27.80
C ARG A 201 14.71 -10.57 26.67
N ASP A 202 15.16 -11.82 26.82
CA ASP A 202 15.86 -12.56 25.78
C ASP A 202 14.90 -13.04 24.68
N LEU A 203 15.32 -12.93 23.43
CA LEU A 203 14.53 -13.33 22.24
C LEU A 203 14.18 -14.84 22.27
N GLY A 204 15.11 -15.68 22.75
CA GLY A 204 14.89 -17.13 22.87
C GLY A 204 13.96 -17.54 24.02
N GLY A 205 13.62 -16.62 24.93
CA GLY A 205 12.74 -16.82 26.06
C GLY A 205 11.30 -16.30 25.83
N VAL A 206 11.00 -15.73 24.66
CA VAL A 206 9.68 -15.31 24.21
C VAL A 206 9.07 -16.39 23.35
#